data_dd71d37b392d565b83f5d4b0a3216d31
#
_entry.id   dd71d37b392d565b83f5d4b0a3216d31
#
_cell.length_a   1.000
_cell.length_b   1.000
_cell.length_c   1.000
_cell.angle_alpha   90.00
_cell.angle_beta   90.00
_cell.angle_gamma   90.00
#
_symmetry.space_group_name_H-M   'P 1'
#
loop_
_entity.id
_entity.type
_entity.pdbx_description
1 polymer ?
#
loop_
_entity_poly.entity_id
_entity_poly.type
_entity_poly.pdbx_seq_one_letter_code
_entity_poly.pdbx_strand_id
1 'polypeptide(L)'
;MREVYLLRHGEKDAEGLLTERGKQAAETMRSVLPAFVRIISSESPRTIHTASLLTGEEPHPDPRAAYATTAASVSEEISAIAAEHGISFLDAARRHNNPDVLTGIDEQAHILNGLVDEVLGELGEGERALIVSHDLSIAPAMGYRGMSAESIEPLGGYVISLGDEGSSVQRFVAIAP
;
A
#
# COMPACT_ATOMS: atom_id res chain seq x y z
N MET A 1 20.57 10.20 -0.40
CA MET A 1 19.53 9.23 0.09
C MET A 1 18.39 9.21 -0.91
N ARG A 2 17.94 8.04 -1.34
CA ARG A 2 16.78 7.78 -2.23
C ARG A 2 15.65 7.24 -1.38
N GLU A 3 14.40 7.57 -1.68
CA GLU A 3 13.28 7.17 -0.82
C GLU A 3 12.07 6.73 -1.66
N VAL A 4 11.44 5.64 -1.26
CA VAL A 4 10.13 5.21 -1.75
C VAL A 4 9.12 5.32 -0.61
N TYR A 5 8.09 6.11 -0.83
CA TYR A 5 6.90 6.20 0.01
C TYR A 5 5.91 5.15 -0.49
N LEU A 6 5.76 4.06 0.26
CA LEU A 6 4.84 2.97 -0.03
C LEU A 6 3.61 3.12 0.85
N LEU A 7 2.52 3.63 0.28
CA LEU A 7 1.32 4.03 1.03
C LEU A 7 0.10 3.19 0.64
N ARG A 8 -0.75 2.92 1.62
CA ARG A 8 -2.09 2.38 1.42
C ARG A 8 -3.00 3.45 0.83
N HIS A 9 -3.91 3.07 -0.07
CA HIS A 9 -4.97 3.95 -0.57
C HIS A 9 -5.82 4.54 0.58
N GLY A 10 -6.51 5.66 0.30
CA GLY A 10 -7.41 6.33 1.23
C GLY A 10 -8.62 5.47 1.63
N GLU A 11 -9.40 5.97 2.59
CA GLU A 11 -10.64 5.31 3.02
C GLU A 11 -11.59 5.08 1.84
N LYS A 12 -12.14 3.85 1.75
CA LYS A 12 -13.04 3.42 0.68
C LYS A 12 -14.41 3.03 1.21
N ASP A 13 -15.43 3.16 0.36
CA ASP A 13 -16.79 2.67 0.57
C ASP A 13 -16.94 1.17 0.24
N ALA A 14 -18.19 0.69 0.28
CA ALA A 14 -18.53 -0.70 -0.04
C ALA A 14 -18.33 -1.03 -1.52
N GLU A 15 -18.45 -0.08 -2.42
CA GLU A 15 -18.22 -0.18 -3.87
C GLU A 15 -16.73 -0.17 -4.21
N GLY A 16 -15.86 0.11 -3.23
CA GLY A 16 -14.41 0.13 -3.39
C GLY A 16 -13.86 1.45 -3.94
N LEU A 17 -14.67 2.52 -3.92
CA LEU A 17 -14.28 3.88 -4.30
C LEU A 17 -13.86 4.66 -3.05
N LEU A 18 -13.11 5.76 -3.23
CA LEU A 18 -12.77 6.63 -2.10
C LEU A 18 -14.03 7.33 -1.55
N THR A 19 -14.19 7.30 -0.23
CA THR A 19 -15.18 8.14 0.46
C THR A 19 -14.80 9.62 0.35
N GLU A 20 -15.74 10.53 0.58
CA GLU A 20 -15.44 11.96 0.64
C GLU A 20 -14.41 12.28 1.73
N ARG A 21 -14.49 11.60 2.87
CA ARG A 21 -13.50 11.70 3.95
C ARG A 21 -12.11 11.22 3.49
N GLY A 22 -12.05 10.10 2.76
CA GLY A 22 -10.81 9.59 2.19
C GLY A 22 -10.17 10.55 1.20
N LYS A 23 -10.98 11.21 0.36
CA LYS A 23 -10.52 12.24 -0.58
C LYS A 23 -9.94 13.46 0.15
N GLN A 24 -10.69 14.03 1.09
CA GLN A 24 -10.27 15.19 1.88
C GLN A 24 -8.98 14.92 2.66
N ALA A 25 -8.86 13.71 3.25
CA ALA A 25 -7.66 13.32 3.95
C ALA A 25 -6.44 13.25 3.01
N ALA A 26 -6.59 12.70 1.81
CA ALA A 26 -5.52 12.65 0.80
C ALA A 26 -5.11 14.06 0.33
N GLU A 27 -6.06 14.94 0.06
CA GLU A 27 -5.80 16.34 -0.32
C GLU A 27 -5.06 17.10 0.80
N THR A 28 -5.47 16.91 2.05
CA THR A 28 -4.80 17.51 3.21
C THR A 28 -3.37 17.02 3.33
N MET A 29 -3.15 15.72 3.16
CA MET A 29 -1.83 15.10 3.27
C MET A 29 -0.85 15.55 2.18
N ARG A 30 -1.35 15.96 1.01
CA ARG A 30 -0.54 16.53 -0.07
C ARG A 30 0.35 17.69 0.39
N SER A 31 -0.12 18.51 1.32
CA SER A 31 0.62 19.69 1.79
C SER A 31 1.85 19.36 2.64
N VAL A 32 1.95 18.13 3.14
CA VAL A 32 3.04 17.68 4.02
C VAL A 32 3.94 16.61 3.37
N LEU A 33 3.53 16.07 2.24
CA LEU A 33 4.35 15.15 1.48
C LEU A 33 5.43 15.90 0.67
N PRO A 34 6.61 15.28 0.47
CA PRO A 34 7.61 15.82 -0.42
C PRO A 34 7.17 15.73 -1.90
N ALA A 35 7.87 16.42 -2.78
CA ALA A 35 7.74 16.20 -4.21
C ALA A 35 8.28 14.81 -4.62
N PHE A 36 7.62 14.17 -5.57
CA PHE A 36 7.99 12.88 -6.13
C PHE A 36 8.36 13.01 -7.60
N VAL A 37 9.44 12.35 -8.02
CA VAL A 37 9.83 12.28 -9.44
C VAL A 37 9.19 11.10 -10.16
N ARG A 38 8.63 10.14 -9.39
CA ARG A 38 7.93 8.98 -9.92
C ARG A 38 6.72 8.67 -9.03
N ILE A 39 5.57 8.51 -9.66
CA ILE A 39 4.31 8.22 -8.98
C ILE A 39 3.71 6.97 -9.61
N ILE A 40 3.55 5.94 -8.80
CA ILE A 40 3.05 4.63 -9.22
C ILE A 40 1.81 4.29 -8.38
N SER A 41 0.84 3.64 -9.00
CA SER A 41 -0.31 3.07 -8.29
C SER A 41 -0.62 1.67 -8.81
N SER A 42 -1.40 0.89 -8.08
CA SER A 42 -2.08 -0.23 -8.71
C SER A 42 -3.12 0.27 -9.73
N GLU A 43 -3.64 -0.63 -10.56
CA GLU A 43 -4.67 -0.31 -11.57
C GLU A 43 -6.08 -0.05 -10.96
N SER A 44 -6.21 -0.17 -9.64
CA SER A 44 -7.48 0.04 -8.95
C SER A 44 -7.88 1.53 -8.95
N PRO A 45 -9.14 1.88 -9.23
CA PRO A 45 -9.59 3.29 -9.22
C PRO A 45 -9.26 4.02 -7.92
N ARG A 46 -9.37 3.37 -6.76
CA ARG A 46 -9.07 3.99 -5.45
C ARG A 46 -7.59 4.31 -5.26
N THR A 47 -6.68 3.50 -5.78
CA THR A 47 -5.23 3.76 -5.68
C THR A 47 -4.81 4.85 -6.64
N ILE A 48 -5.31 4.84 -7.88
CA ILE A 48 -5.09 5.90 -8.87
C ILE A 48 -5.58 7.23 -8.31
N HIS A 49 -6.83 7.28 -7.82
CA HIS A 49 -7.41 8.49 -7.28
C HIS A 49 -6.67 8.98 -6.03
N THR A 50 -6.27 8.07 -5.12
CA THR A 50 -5.45 8.43 -3.96
C THR A 50 -4.13 9.07 -4.39
N ALA A 51 -3.39 8.45 -5.31
CA ALA A 51 -2.10 8.97 -5.78
C ALA A 51 -2.25 10.35 -6.43
N SER A 52 -3.28 10.54 -7.26
CA SER A 52 -3.58 11.83 -7.89
C SER A 52 -3.91 12.92 -6.86
N LEU A 53 -4.68 12.61 -5.83
CA LEU A 53 -5.00 13.58 -4.76
C LEU A 53 -3.77 13.93 -3.91
N LEU A 54 -2.92 12.94 -3.60
CA LEU A 54 -1.70 13.13 -2.82
C LEU A 54 -0.65 13.98 -3.54
N THR A 55 -0.60 13.96 -4.88
CA THR A 55 0.47 14.61 -5.65
C THR A 55 -0.03 15.75 -6.53
N GLY A 56 -1.27 15.67 -7.01
CA GLY A 56 -1.84 16.52 -8.04
C GLY A 56 -1.43 16.12 -9.47
N GLU A 57 -0.81 14.97 -9.62
CA GLU A 57 -0.35 14.39 -10.86
C GLU A 57 -1.00 13.03 -11.10
N GLU A 58 -1.10 12.60 -12.34
CA GLU A 58 -1.62 11.29 -12.68
C GLU A 58 -0.54 10.21 -12.45
N PRO A 59 -0.81 9.15 -11.67
CA PRO A 59 0.17 8.09 -11.45
C PRO A 59 0.30 7.20 -12.69
N HIS A 60 1.44 6.51 -12.79
CA HIS A 60 1.61 5.39 -13.71
C HIS A 60 1.06 4.11 -13.07
N PRO A 61 -0.01 3.49 -13.63
CA PRO A 61 -0.52 2.22 -13.13
C PRO A 61 0.48 1.09 -13.37
N ASP A 62 0.74 0.29 -12.33
CA ASP A 62 1.60 -0.89 -12.40
C ASP A 62 0.91 -2.07 -11.69
N PRO A 63 0.65 -3.20 -12.41
CA PRO A 63 -0.03 -4.36 -11.82
C PRO A 63 0.75 -4.97 -10.65
N ARG A 64 2.06 -4.75 -10.55
CA ARG A 64 2.87 -5.22 -9.42
C ARG A 64 2.52 -4.53 -8.09
N ALA A 65 1.88 -3.35 -8.14
CA ALA A 65 1.36 -2.66 -6.97
C ALA A 65 -0.06 -3.13 -6.57
N ALA A 66 -0.64 -4.12 -7.25
CA ALA A 66 -1.94 -4.69 -6.95
C ALA A 66 -1.94 -5.52 -5.66
N TYR A 67 -3.05 -6.13 -5.33
CA TYR A 67 -3.18 -7.13 -4.26
C TYR A 67 -3.53 -8.50 -4.87
N ALA A 68 -3.25 -9.56 -4.12
CA ALA A 68 -3.62 -10.91 -4.54
C ALA A 68 -5.13 -11.02 -4.74
N THR A 69 -5.54 -11.51 -5.89
CA THR A 69 -6.96 -11.78 -6.18
C THR A 69 -7.34 -13.14 -5.60
N THR A 70 -8.46 -13.19 -4.90
CA THR A 70 -9.08 -14.42 -4.40
C THR A 70 -10.40 -14.68 -5.11
N ALA A 71 -10.85 -15.93 -5.16
CA ALA A 71 -12.19 -16.23 -5.65
C ALA A 71 -13.25 -15.47 -4.84
N ALA A 72 -14.31 -14.99 -5.49
CA ALA A 72 -15.32 -14.14 -4.84
C ALA A 72 -15.92 -14.77 -3.58
N SER A 73 -16.24 -16.08 -3.62
CA SER A 73 -16.77 -16.82 -2.48
C SER A 73 -15.81 -16.83 -1.28
N VAL A 74 -14.52 -17.01 -1.51
CA VAL A 74 -13.50 -16.99 -0.45
C VAL A 74 -13.32 -15.57 0.10
N SER A 75 -13.38 -14.56 -0.76
CA SER A 75 -13.32 -13.16 -0.35
C SER A 75 -14.51 -12.78 0.53
N GLU A 76 -15.72 -13.28 0.24
CA GLU A 76 -16.91 -13.10 1.07
C GLU A 76 -16.78 -13.77 2.44
N GLU A 77 -16.26 -15.01 2.51
CA GLU A 77 -16.00 -15.71 3.77
C GLU A 77 -15.00 -14.94 4.64
N ILE A 78 -13.90 -14.47 4.05
CA ILE A 78 -12.89 -13.67 4.77
C ILE A 78 -13.48 -12.35 5.25
N SER A 79 -14.29 -11.69 4.43
CA SER A 79 -14.98 -10.45 4.79
C SER A 79 -15.96 -10.65 5.95
N ALA A 80 -16.67 -11.79 5.98
CA ALA A 80 -17.55 -12.14 7.09
C ALA A 80 -16.77 -12.33 8.40
N ILE A 81 -15.63 -13.02 8.36
CA ILE A 81 -14.73 -13.17 9.52
C ILE A 81 -14.22 -11.81 10.00
N ALA A 82 -13.81 -10.94 9.06
CA ALA A 82 -13.34 -9.60 9.39
C ALA A 82 -14.42 -8.78 10.12
N ALA A 83 -15.65 -8.82 9.61
CA ALA A 83 -16.78 -8.11 10.20
C ALA A 83 -17.19 -8.68 11.57
N GLU A 84 -17.27 -10.01 11.70
CA GLU A 84 -17.66 -10.68 12.95
C GLU A 84 -16.69 -10.38 14.10
N HIS A 85 -15.40 -10.30 13.79
CA HIS A 85 -14.36 -10.13 14.81
C HIS A 85 -13.79 -8.71 14.91
N GLY A 86 -14.21 -7.78 14.06
CA GLY A 86 -13.70 -6.40 14.02
C GLY A 86 -12.19 -6.33 13.71
N ILE A 87 -11.69 -7.23 12.86
CA ILE A 87 -10.28 -7.33 12.48
C ILE A 87 -10.05 -6.92 11.02
N SER A 88 -8.80 -6.70 10.64
CA SER A 88 -8.44 -6.41 9.24
C SER A 88 -8.75 -7.59 8.32
N PHE A 89 -8.92 -7.32 7.03
CA PHE A 89 -9.06 -8.39 6.02
C PHE A 89 -7.83 -9.30 5.98
N LEU A 90 -6.64 -8.77 6.19
CA LEU A 90 -5.40 -9.56 6.27
C LEU A 90 -5.40 -10.53 7.46
N ASP A 91 -5.81 -10.08 8.65
CA ASP A 91 -5.89 -10.93 9.83
C ASP A 91 -7.02 -11.96 9.68
N ALA A 92 -8.13 -11.58 9.05
CA ALA A 92 -9.21 -12.51 8.72
C ALA A 92 -8.77 -13.58 7.70
N ALA A 93 -7.99 -13.21 6.68
CA ALA A 93 -7.41 -14.16 5.72
C ALA A 93 -6.46 -15.16 6.40
N ARG A 94 -5.62 -14.68 7.32
CA ARG A 94 -4.76 -15.55 8.14
C ARG A 94 -5.57 -16.49 9.02
N ARG A 95 -6.66 -16.01 9.60
CA ARG A 95 -7.56 -16.81 10.45
C ARG A 95 -8.36 -17.83 9.65
N HIS A 96 -8.79 -17.47 8.44
CA HIS A 96 -9.45 -18.39 7.49
C HIS A 96 -8.52 -19.53 7.08
N ASN A 97 -7.21 -19.27 7.04
CA ASN A 97 -6.14 -20.25 6.84
C ASN A 97 -6.28 -21.06 5.54
N ASN A 98 -6.78 -20.45 4.48
CA ASN A 98 -6.81 -21.09 3.15
C ASN A 98 -5.41 -21.00 2.52
N PRO A 99 -4.75 -22.14 2.21
CA PRO A 99 -3.37 -22.16 1.70
C PRO A 99 -3.20 -21.38 0.40
N ASP A 100 -4.15 -21.45 -0.52
CA ASP A 100 -4.07 -20.77 -1.82
C ASP A 100 -4.12 -19.25 -1.65
N VAL A 101 -4.98 -18.77 -0.73
CA VAL A 101 -5.07 -17.35 -0.39
C VAL A 101 -3.77 -16.85 0.25
N LEU A 102 -3.24 -17.60 1.21
CA LEU A 102 -2.00 -17.22 1.90
C LEU A 102 -0.81 -17.22 0.94
N THR A 103 -0.73 -18.21 0.06
CA THR A 103 0.30 -18.27 -0.99
C THR A 103 0.18 -17.07 -1.94
N GLY A 104 -1.03 -16.74 -2.41
CA GLY A 104 -1.24 -15.58 -3.27
C GLY A 104 -0.88 -14.24 -2.61
N ILE A 105 -1.17 -14.09 -1.31
CA ILE A 105 -0.75 -12.90 -0.53
C ILE A 105 0.78 -12.83 -0.45
N ASP A 106 1.44 -13.96 -0.22
CA ASP A 106 2.89 -14.07 -0.10
C ASP A 106 3.59 -13.75 -1.43
N GLU A 107 3.14 -14.35 -2.52
CA GLU A 107 3.64 -14.09 -3.88
C GLU A 107 3.50 -12.61 -4.25
N GLN A 108 2.35 -12.01 -3.96
CA GLN A 108 2.11 -10.60 -4.24
C GLN A 108 3.01 -9.69 -3.40
N ALA A 109 3.30 -10.06 -2.16
CA ALA A 109 4.23 -9.34 -1.30
C ALA A 109 5.66 -9.35 -1.87
N HIS A 110 6.11 -10.47 -2.41
CA HIS A 110 7.41 -10.58 -3.10
C HIS A 110 7.45 -9.72 -4.38
N ILE A 111 6.38 -9.73 -5.18
CA ILE A 111 6.27 -8.92 -6.40
C ILE A 111 6.35 -7.42 -6.05
N LEU A 112 5.62 -6.98 -5.02
CA LEU A 112 5.64 -5.59 -4.57
C LEU A 112 7.04 -5.18 -4.04
N ASN A 113 7.71 -6.06 -3.30
CA ASN A 113 9.09 -5.82 -2.86
C ASN A 113 10.04 -5.65 -4.05
N GLY A 114 9.91 -6.48 -5.08
CA GLY A 114 10.69 -6.36 -6.31
C GLY A 114 10.48 -5.00 -7.00
N LEU A 115 9.22 -4.52 -7.07
CA LEU A 115 8.91 -3.18 -7.59
C LEU A 115 9.58 -2.07 -6.76
N VAL A 116 9.50 -2.16 -5.43
CA VAL A 116 10.14 -1.17 -4.53
C VAL A 116 11.65 -1.13 -4.75
N ASP A 117 12.30 -2.28 -4.84
CA ASP A 117 13.75 -2.36 -5.03
C ASP A 117 14.19 -1.85 -6.41
N GLU A 118 13.42 -2.14 -7.46
CA GLU A 118 13.64 -1.60 -8.81
C GLU A 118 13.55 -0.07 -8.79
N VAL A 119 12.47 0.47 -8.22
CA VAL A 119 12.27 1.92 -8.14
C VAL A 119 13.39 2.60 -7.34
N LEU A 120 13.77 2.05 -6.18
CA LEU A 120 14.90 2.57 -5.39
C LEU A 120 16.22 2.55 -6.17
N GLY A 121 16.44 1.50 -6.99
CA GLY A 121 17.63 1.38 -7.83
C GLY A 121 17.72 2.41 -8.96
N GLU A 122 16.57 2.86 -9.48
CA GLU A 122 16.45 3.81 -10.59
C GLU A 122 16.46 5.27 -10.15
N LEU A 123 16.11 5.56 -8.87
CA LEU A 123 16.12 6.93 -8.35
C LEU A 123 17.54 7.51 -8.29
N GLY A 124 17.67 8.79 -8.63
CA GLY A 124 18.87 9.59 -8.39
C GLY A 124 19.02 9.98 -6.92
N GLU A 125 20.22 10.46 -6.56
CA GLU A 125 20.47 10.92 -5.19
C GLU A 125 19.56 12.11 -4.83
N GLY A 126 18.89 12.00 -3.69
CA GLY A 126 17.91 12.98 -3.22
C GLY A 126 16.52 12.86 -3.82
N GLU A 127 16.31 11.94 -4.76
CA GLU A 127 15.02 11.74 -5.40
C GLU A 127 14.10 10.83 -4.56
N ARG A 128 12.80 11.01 -4.78
CA ARG A 128 11.72 10.28 -4.10
C ARG A 128 10.69 9.76 -5.07
N ALA A 129 10.14 8.59 -4.77
CA ALA A 129 9.01 8.03 -5.48
C ALA A 129 7.84 7.74 -4.53
N LEU A 130 6.62 7.77 -5.05
CA LEU A 130 5.40 7.36 -4.38
C LEU A 130 4.87 6.08 -5.04
N ILE A 131 4.55 5.07 -4.23
CA ILE A 131 3.82 3.88 -4.66
C ILE A 131 2.55 3.79 -3.80
N VAL A 132 1.37 3.85 -4.42
CA VAL A 132 0.09 3.65 -3.73
C VAL A 132 -0.45 2.25 -4.02
N SER A 133 -0.62 1.47 -2.97
CA SER A 133 -1.00 0.07 -3.03
C SER A 133 -2.08 -0.26 -1.96
N HIS A 134 -2.12 -1.49 -1.52
CA HIS A 134 -3.15 -2.06 -0.65
C HIS A 134 -2.53 -2.67 0.61
N ASP A 135 -3.26 -2.62 1.72
CA ASP A 135 -2.86 -3.21 3.00
C ASP A 135 -2.42 -4.68 2.86
N LEU A 136 -3.21 -5.47 2.09
CA LEU A 136 -2.96 -6.88 1.82
C LEU A 136 -1.61 -7.19 1.14
N SER A 137 -1.01 -6.22 0.50
CA SER A 137 0.28 -6.37 -0.17
C SER A 137 1.40 -5.70 0.61
N ILE A 138 1.14 -4.49 1.15
CA ILE A 138 2.16 -3.69 1.84
C ILE A 138 2.58 -4.35 3.15
N ALA A 139 1.62 -4.75 4.00
CA ALA A 139 1.94 -5.29 5.32
C ALA A 139 2.77 -6.58 5.24
N PRO A 140 2.42 -7.59 4.41
CA PRO A 140 3.28 -8.77 4.21
C PRO A 140 4.63 -8.42 3.57
N ALA A 141 4.67 -7.52 2.58
CA ALA A 141 5.91 -7.10 1.94
C ALA A 141 6.89 -6.47 2.95
N MET A 142 6.39 -5.68 3.90
CA MET A 142 7.20 -5.09 4.95
C MET A 142 7.64 -6.12 6.00
N GLY A 143 6.89 -7.21 6.19
CA GLY A 143 7.32 -8.36 6.99
C GLY A 143 8.65 -8.93 6.51
N TYR A 144 8.85 -9.04 5.19
CA TYR A 144 10.14 -9.48 4.60
C TYR A 144 11.29 -8.49 4.81
N ARG A 145 10.98 -7.23 5.16
CA ARG A 145 11.96 -6.19 5.52
C ARG A 145 12.17 -6.06 7.03
N GLY A 146 11.67 -7.02 7.82
CA GLY A 146 11.82 -7.05 9.27
C GLY A 146 10.89 -6.13 10.05
N MET A 147 9.87 -5.56 9.36
CA MET A 147 8.84 -4.76 10.03
C MET A 147 7.69 -5.63 10.53
N SER A 148 6.89 -5.11 11.48
CA SER A 148 5.63 -5.77 11.85
C SER A 148 4.68 -5.81 10.65
N ALA A 149 4.15 -7.00 10.35
CA ALA A 149 3.16 -7.21 9.27
C ALA A 149 1.72 -6.93 9.76
N GLU A 150 1.55 -5.90 10.57
CA GLU A 150 0.24 -5.43 11.04
C GLU A 150 -0.49 -4.65 9.96
N SER A 151 -1.82 -4.63 10.07
CA SER A 151 -2.66 -3.81 9.19
C SER A 151 -2.26 -2.34 9.24
N ILE A 152 -2.37 -1.70 8.10
CA ILE A 152 -1.99 -0.30 7.89
C ILE A 152 -3.29 0.50 7.75
N GLU A 153 -3.41 1.62 8.44
CA GLU A 153 -4.49 2.56 8.30
C GLU A 153 -4.54 3.20 6.89
N PRO A 154 -5.70 3.69 6.42
CA PRO A 154 -5.78 4.42 5.15
C PRO A 154 -4.77 5.57 5.10
N LEU A 155 -4.09 5.74 3.99
CA LEU A 155 -3.01 6.71 3.74
C LEU A 155 -1.74 6.48 4.58
N GLY A 156 -1.73 5.53 5.50
CA GLY A 156 -0.52 5.08 6.20
C GLY A 156 0.34 4.17 5.33
N GLY A 157 1.52 3.82 5.82
CA GLY A 157 2.45 2.96 5.10
C GLY A 157 3.87 3.02 5.63
N TYR A 158 4.83 3.05 4.72
CA TYR A 158 6.25 3.04 5.05
C TYR A 158 7.05 3.93 4.12
N VAL A 159 8.15 4.47 4.64
CA VAL A 159 9.23 5.08 3.84
C VAL A 159 10.40 4.12 3.83
N ILE A 160 10.78 3.67 2.66
CA ILE A 160 11.94 2.82 2.43
C ILE A 160 13.05 3.71 1.86
N SER A 161 14.16 3.80 2.56
CA SER A 161 15.28 4.66 2.18
C SER A 161 16.51 3.83 1.82
N LEU A 162 17.26 4.26 0.81
CA LEU A 162 18.53 3.69 0.40
C LEU A 162 19.61 4.78 0.43
N GLY A 163 20.62 4.59 1.26
CA GLY A 163 21.78 5.47 1.39
C GLY A 163 23.08 4.69 1.40
N ASP A 164 24.19 5.35 1.70
CA ASP A 164 25.54 4.77 1.70
C ASP A 164 25.70 3.68 2.77
N GLU A 165 24.95 3.75 3.86
CA GLU A 165 24.96 2.75 4.95
C GLU A 165 24.03 1.57 4.71
N GLY A 166 23.30 1.54 3.58
CA GLY A 166 22.35 0.50 3.23
C GLY A 166 20.89 0.98 3.23
N SER A 167 19.96 0.01 3.29
CA SER A 167 18.52 0.27 3.29
C SER A 167 17.97 0.38 4.70
N SER A 168 17.04 1.31 4.90
CA SER A 168 16.26 1.44 6.13
C SER A 168 14.77 1.54 5.83
N VAL A 169 13.93 1.16 6.79
CA VAL A 169 12.47 1.22 6.68
C VAL A 169 11.91 1.93 7.91
N GLN A 170 11.04 2.91 7.69
CA GLN A 170 10.34 3.62 8.75
C GLN A 170 8.83 3.58 8.50
N ARG A 171 8.05 3.41 9.57
CA ARG A 171 6.59 3.51 9.45
C ARG A 171 6.19 4.96 9.18
N PHE A 172 5.33 5.12 8.21
CA PHE A 172 4.66 6.39 7.89
C PHE A 172 3.24 6.35 8.43
N VAL A 173 2.89 7.30 9.28
CA VAL A 173 1.55 7.42 9.86
C VAL A 173 0.84 8.57 9.18
N ALA A 174 -0.38 8.31 8.71
CA ALA A 174 -1.21 9.34 8.13
C ALA A 174 -1.51 10.45 9.14
N ILE A 175 -1.43 11.69 8.72
CA ILE A 175 -1.86 12.82 9.55
C ILE A 175 -3.39 12.82 9.50
N ALA A 176 -4.01 12.63 10.66
CA ALA A 176 -5.45 12.75 10.79
C ALA A 176 -5.89 14.17 10.41
N PRO A 177 -6.97 14.32 9.63
CA PRO A 177 -7.54 15.61 9.31
C PRO A 177 -8.10 16.32 10.55
#